data_57fec4b74498088d101235f25098e8d7
#
_entry.id   57fec4b74498088d101235f25098e8d7
#
_cell.length_a   1.000
_cell.length_b   1.000
_cell.length_c   1.000
_cell.angle_alpha   90.00
_cell.angle_beta   90.00
_cell.angle_gamma   90.00
#
_symmetry.space_group_name_H-M   'P 1'
#
loop_
_entity.id
_entity.type
_entity.pdbx_description
1 polymer ?
#
loop_
_entity_poly.entity_id
_entity_poly.type
_entity_poly.pdbx_seq_one_letter_code
_entity_poly.pdbx_strand_id
1 'polypeptide(L)'
;KWVPVDSNKGYDLGKIEEAINTKTKMVFIANPNNPTGTLLEKSSLSNFCERVSEKTIVFCDEAYYDYIEEPEYPSMDYLVREGKNVIVSRTFSKVYGMAGLRIGYLVLKPDLADKLFGEYSPYGRNKIMAQTNVLAVAAALEALKDKDFYSFSLKKASQEKDKIYNLLDHLNLKYVKSSTNFVFFESQKHIDDLSKEMLDKGVRIGRAFPPFYDWCRISTGTSQEVDKFISAMLEVYS
;
A
#
# COMPACT_ATOMS: atom_id res chain seq x y z
N LYS A 1 2.13 -17.61 -8.80
CA LYS A 1 3.59 -17.66 -8.68
C LYS A 1 4.06 -16.39 -8.00
N TRP A 2 4.92 -16.52 -7.00
CA TRP A 2 5.58 -15.39 -6.35
C TRP A 2 6.88 -15.08 -7.07
N VAL A 3 7.15 -13.78 -7.32
CA VAL A 3 8.42 -13.27 -7.81
C VAL A 3 9.05 -12.49 -6.65
N PRO A 4 10.25 -12.87 -6.19
CA PRO A 4 10.92 -12.16 -5.10
C PRO A 4 11.21 -10.70 -5.47
N VAL A 5 11.20 -9.82 -4.47
CA VAL A 5 11.68 -8.44 -4.62
C VAL A 5 13.21 -8.43 -4.82
N ASP A 6 13.73 -7.35 -5.35
CA ASP A 6 15.16 -7.13 -5.55
C ASP A 6 15.91 -6.85 -4.23
N SER A 7 17.21 -6.57 -4.30
CA SER A 7 18.05 -6.23 -3.15
C SER A 7 17.60 -4.96 -2.42
N ASN A 8 16.96 -4.03 -3.14
CA ASN A 8 16.43 -2.78 -2.61
C ASN A 8 15.00 -2.90 -2.09
N LYS A 9 14.47 -4.13 -2.01
CA LYS A 9 13.10 -4.45 -1.59
C LYS A 9 12.03 -3.95 -2.56
N GLY A 10 12.41 -3.58 -3.80
CA GLY A 10 11.51 -3.19 -4.88
C GLY A 10 11.07 -4.37 -5.75
N TYR A 11 10.08 -4.16 -6.62
CA TYR A 11 9.72 -5.14 -7.62
C TYR A 11 10.75 -5.20 -8.75
N ASP A 12 11.12 -6.41 -9.13
CA ASP A 12 11.86 -6.69 -10.38
C ASP A 12 10.81 -6.92 -11.49
N LEU A 13 10.45 -5.85 -12.20
CA LEU A 13 9.43 -5.89 -13.25
C LEU A 13 9.84 -6.81 -14.40
N GLY A 14 11.15 -6.93 -14.70
CA GLY A 14 11.66 -7.84 -15.72
C GLY A 14 11.39 -9.30 -15.35
N LYS A 15 11.75 -9.71 -14.13
CA LYS A 15 11.46 -11.07 -13.64
C LYS A 15 9.99 -11.36 -13.53
N ILE A 16 9.17 -10.35 -13.22
CA ILE A 16 7.71 -10.51 -13.20
C ILE A 16 7.22 -10.80 -14.64
N GLU A 17 7.68 -10.03 -15.62
CA GLU A 17 7.30 -10.22 -17.03
C GLU A 17 7.76 -11.59 -17.57
N GLU A 18 8.97 -12.02 -17.27
CA GLU A 18 9.49 -13.36 -17.62
C GLU A 18 8.68 -14.51 -17.00
N ALA A 19 8.07 -14.28 -15.84
CA ALA A 19 7.25 -15.28 -15.17
C ALA A 19 5.85 -15.47 -15.78
N ILE A 20 5.42 -14.58 -16.68
CA ILE A 20 4.12 -14.63 -17.36
C ILE A 20 4.13 -15.73 -18.42
N ASN A 21 3.06 -16.50 -18.48
CA ASN A 21 2.84 -17.54 -19.48
C ASN A 21 1.35 -17.67 -19.83
N THR A 22 0.99 -18.60 -20.72
CA THR A 22 -0.39 -18.79 -21.21
C THR A 22 -1.39 -19.15 -20.10
N LYS A 23 -0.95 -19.58 -18.91
CA LYS A 23 -1.79 -19.88 -17.76
C LYS A 23 -1.96 -18.67 -16.83
N THR A 24 -1.18 -17.61 -17.02
CA THR A 24 -1.25 -16.39 -16.20
C THR A 24 -2.55 -15.65 -16.51
N LYS A 25 -3.40 -15.47 -15.51
CA LYS A 25 -4.68 -14.76 -15.65
C LYS A 25 -4.62 -13.31 -15.17
N MET A 26 -3.71 -13.06 -14.21
CA MET A 26 -3.55 -11.73 -13.64
C MET A 26 -2.14 -11.58 -13.07
N VAL A 27 -1.59 -10.38 -13.20
CA VAL A 27 -0.37 -9.92 -12.50
C VAL A 27 -0.81 -8.90 -11.47
N PHE A 28 -0.38 -9.08 -10.20
CA PHE A 28 -0.72 -8.20 -9.10
C PHE A 28 0.51 -7.37 -8.69
N ILE A 29 0.35 -6.06 -8.70
CA ILE A 29 1.39 -5.08 -8.31
C ILE A 29 0.78 -4.11 -7.29
N ALA A 30 1.32 -4.07 -6.08
CA ALA A 30 1.01 -3.01 -5.11
C ALA A 30 2.03 -1.87 -5.26
N ASN A 31 1.56 -0.67 -5.59
CA ASN A 31 2.45 0.48 -5.78
C ASN A 31 1.79 1.78 -5.29
N PRO A 32 2.31 2.36 -4.19
CA PRO A 32 3.46 1.94 -3.36
C PRO A 32 3.28 0.58 -2.70
N ASN A 33 4.40 -0.15 -2.51
CA ASN A 33 4.36 -1.54 -2.06
C ASN A 33 4.17 -1.67 -0.53
N ASN A 34 3.45 -2.69 -0.14
CA ASN A 34 3.36 -3.17 1.23
C ASN A 34 3.92 -4.62 1.30
N PRO A 35 4.95 -4.91 2.13
CA PRO A 35 5.35 -4.15 3.34
C PRO A 35 6.52 -3.17 3.16
N THR A 36 7.14 -3.09 2.00
CA THR A 36 8.43 -2.42 1.85
C THR A 36 8.35 -0.89 1.81
N GLY A 37 7.22 -0.33 1.39
CA GLY A 37 7.05 1.11 1.20
C GLY A 37 7.66 1.65 -0.10
N THR A 38 8.28 0.79 -0.91
CA THR A 38 8.92 1.19 -2.16
C THR A 38 7.93 1.71 -3.18
N LEU A 39 8.38 2.66 -3.98
CA LEU A 39 7.69 3.21 -5.13
C LEU A 39 8.46 2.80 -6.40
N LEU A 40 7.77 2.28 -7.39
CA LEU A 40 8.35 2.02 -8.70
C LEU A 40 8.59 3.35 -9.43
N GLU A 41 9.62 3.39 -10.26
CA GLU A 41 9.82 4.52 -11.16
C GLU A 41 8.65 4.62 -12.14
N LYS A 42 8.13 5.85 -12.34
CA LYS A 42 6.86 6.10 -13.05
C LYS A 42 6.82 5.59 -14.49
N SER A 43 7.92 5.81 -15.25
CA SER A 43 7.97 5.35 -16.65
C SER A 43 8.09 3.81 -16.72
N SER A 44 8.84 3.20 -15.80
CA SER A 44 9.00 1.75 -15.72
C SER A 44 7.68 1.05 -15.41
N LEU A 45 6.90 1.58 -14.46
CA LEU A 45 5.59 1.05 -14.13
C LEU A 45 4.60 1.22 -15.28
N SER A 46 4.53 2.41 -15.88
CA SER A 46 3.64 2.70 -17.01
C SER A 46 3.91 1.76 -18.18
N ASN A 47 5.17 1.70 -18.64
CA ASN A 47 5.59 0.84 -19.74
C ASN A 47 5.33 -0.65 -19.47
N PHE A 48 5.55 -1.09 -18.22
CA PHE A 48 5.24 -2.47 -17.82
C PHE A 48 3.74 -2.73 -17.90
N CYS A 49 2.91 -1.88 -17.33
CA CYS A 49 1.46 -2.03 -17.33
C CYS A 49 0.87 -2.01 -18.75
N GLU A 50 1.37 -1.12 -19.63
CA GLU A 50 0.97 -1.08 -21.04
C GLU A 50 1.24 -2.40 -21.75
N ARG A 51 2.48 -2.89 -21.72
CA ARG A 51 2.87 -4.13 -22.40
C ARG A 51 2.18 -5.37 -21.85
N VAL A 52 2.11 -5.48 -20.51
CA VAL A 52 1.57 -6.67 -19.85
C VAL A 52 0.07 -6.74 -19.96
N SER A 53 -0.63 -5.60 -19.98
CA SER A 53 -2.08 -5.55 -20.13
C SER A 53 -2.59 -6.04 -21.51
N GLU A 54 -1.71 -6.15 -22.51
CA GLU A 54 -2.02 -6.78 -23.79
C GLU A 54 -2.09 -8.31 -23.70
N LYS A 55 -1.37 -8.90 -22.74
CA LYS A 55 -1.21 -10.35 -22.56
C LYS A 55 -2.14 -10.90 -21.47
N THR A 56 -2.35 -10.14 -20.40
CA THR A 56 -3.09 -10.57 -19.22
C THR A 56 -3.66 -9.36 -18.46
N ILE A 57 -4.42 -9.59 -17.39
CA ILE A 57 -4.91 -8.50 -16.53
C ILE A 57 -3.76 -8.03 -15.63
N VAL A 58 -3.58 -6.72 -15.52
CA VAL A 58 -2.71 -6.11 -14.52
C VAL A 58 -3.57 -5.50 -13.42
N PHE A 59 -3.41 -5.98 -12.19
CA PHE A 59 -4.06 -5.42 -11.01
C PHE A 59 -3.07 -4.52 -10.27
N CYS A 60 -3.33 -3.22 -10.30
CA CYS A 60 -2.55 -2.20 -9.62
C CYS A 60 -3.23 -1.84 -8.29
N ASP A 61 -2.67 -2.29 -7.18
CA ASP A 61 -3.13 -1.90 -5.86
C ASP A 61 -2.50 -0.57 -5.47
N GLU A 62 -3.29 0.49 -5.58
CA GLU A 62 -2.91 1.87 -5.26
C GLU A 62 -3.43 2.31 -3.88
N ALA A 63 -3.54 1.39 -2.93
CA ALA A 63 -4.04 1.68 -1.58
C ALA A 63 -3.23 2.77 -0.84
N TYR A 64 -2.00 3.03 -1.24
CA TYR A 64 -1.10 4.04 -0.66
C TYR A 64 -0.78 5.18 -1.62
N TYR A 65 -1.44 5.28 -2.75
CA TYR A 65 -1.17 6.28 -3.79
C TYR A 65 -1.18 7.72 -3.26
N ASP A 66 -2.10 8.05 -2.36
CA ASP A 66 -2.24 9.39 -1.80
C ASP A 66 -0.98 9.86 -1.04
N TYR A 67 -0.12 8.96 -0.58
CA TYR A 67 1.11 9.27 0.14
C TYR A 67 2.33 9.48 -0.77
N ILE A 68 2.18 9.39 -2.09
CA ILE A 68 3.26 9.65 -3.04
C ILE A 68 3.55 11.14 -3.07
N GLU A 69 4.78 11.50 -2.71
CA GLU A 69 5.24 12.89 -2.69
C GLU A 69 5.89 13.32 -4.02
N GLU A 70 6.14 12.35 -4.93
CA GLU A 70 6.71 12.64 -6.25
C GLU A 70 5.68 13.37 -7.12
N PRO A 71 6.01 14.59 -7.61
CA PRO A 71 5.09 15.36 -8.44
C PRO A 71 4.73 14.63 -9.74
N GLU A 72 3.46 14.74 -10.13
CA GLU A 72 2.96 14.17 -11.39
C GLU A 72 3.16 12.64 -11.52
N TYR A 73 3.22 11.92 -10.38
CA TYR A 73 3.24 10.48 -10.42
C TYR A 73 1.90 9.95 -10.93
N PRO A 74 1.87 9.16 -12.03
CA PRO A 74 0.62 8.75 -12.66
C PRO A 74 -0.07 7.66 -11.85
N SER A 75 -1.41 7.77 -11.69
CA SER A 75 -2.23 6.60 -11.40
C SER A 75 -2.38 5.75 -12.66
N MET A 76 -2.37 4.44 -12.53
CA MET A 76 -2.59 3.54 -13.67
C MET A 76 -4.05 3.55 -14.18
N ASP A 77 -4.92 4.38 -13.61
CA ASP A 77 -6.30 4.55 -14.07
C ASP A 77 -6.40 5.17 -15.48
N TYR A 78 -5.37 5.90 -15.95
CA TYR A 78 -5.34 6.39 -17.33
C TYR A 78 -5.35 5.23 -18.34
N LEU A 79 -4.69 4.12 -18.05
CA LEU A 79 -4.69 2.93 -18.90
C LEU A 79 -6.09 2.27 -18.97
N VAL A 80 -6.87 2.38 -17.90
CA VAL A 80 -8.27 1.96 -17.92
C VAL A 80 -9.09 2.81 -18.89
N ARG A 81 -8.87 4.14 -18.89
CA ARG A 81 -9.52 5.06 -19.84
C ARG A 81 -9.12 4.77 -21.30
N GLU A 82 -7.90 4.31 -21.53
CA GLU A 82 -7.39 3.87 -22.83
C GLU A 82 -7.87 2.45 -23.23
N GLY A 83 -8.71 1.82 -22.41
CA GLY A 83 -9.30 0.51 -22.71
C GLY A 83 -8.38 -0.69 -22.46
N LYS A 84 -7.26 -0.50 -21.78
CA LYS A 84 -6.32 -1.57 -21.42
C LYS A 84 -6.89 -2.53 -20.37
N ASN A 85 -6.36 -3.74 -20.27
CA ASN A 85 -6.77 -4.73 -19.26
C ASN A 85 -6.10 -4.44 -17.89
N VAL A 86 -6.37 -3.27 -17.36
CA VAL A 86 -5.86 -2.82 -16.07
C VAL A 86 -7.02 -2.68 -15.08
N ILE A 87 -6.77 -3.05 -13.83
CA ILE A 87 -7.65 -2.81 -12.69
C ILE A 87 -6.86 -1.98 -11.69
N VAL A 88 -7.41 -0.87 -11.25
CA VAL A 88 -6.82 -0.07 -10.17
C VAL A 88 -7.69 -0.19 -8.94
N SER A 89 -7.10 -0.51 -7.77
CA SER A 89 -7.79 -0.50 -6.49
C SER A 89 -7.41 0.72 -5.66
N ARG A 90 -8.41 1.32 -5.01
CA ARG A 90 -8.27 2.44 -4.08
C ARG A 90 -9.05 2.16 -2.80
N THR A 91 -8.64 2.77 -1.71
CA THR A 91 -9.25 2.52 -0.40
C THR A 91 -9.45 3.79 0.40
N PHE A 92 -10.50 3.83 1.20
CA PHE A 92 -10.70 4.86 2.23
C PHE A 92 -10.05 4.48 3.57
N SER A 93 -9.43 3.31 3.66
CA SER A 93 -8.85 2.79 4.91
C SER A 93 -7.58 3.50 5.36
N LYS A 94 -6.94 4.31 4.50
CA LYS A 94 -5.63 4.92 4.75
C LYS A 94 -5.76 6.41 5.03
N VAL A 95 -5.51 7.27 4.06
CA VAL A 95 -5.51 8.73 4.21
C VAL A 95 -6.80 9.28 4.81
N TYR A 96 -7.93 8.66 4.49
CA TYR A 96 -9.25 9.06 5.00
C TYR A 96 -9.59 8.48 6.39
N GLY A 97 -8.71 7.66 6.99
CA GLY A 97 -8.89 7.14 8.34
C GLY A 97 -10.04 6.14 8.53
N MET A 98 -10.63 5.61 7.46
CA MET A 98 -11.88 4.84 7.49
C MET A 98 -11.67 3.32 7.45
N ALA A 99 -10.55 2.82 8.00
CA ALA A 99 -10.20 1.39 7.94
C ALA A 99 -11.28 0.47 8.55
N GLY A 100 -11.95 0.91 9.60
CA GLY A 100 -13.04 0.17 10.27
C GLY A 100 -14.33 0.05 9.45
N LEU A 101 -14.56 0.95 8.50
CA LEU A 101 -15.80 0.95 7.68
C LEU A 101 -15.73 0.01 6.48
N ARG A 102 -14.56 -0.55 6.17
CA ARG A 102 -14.34 -1.55 5.11
C ARG A 102 -14.85 -1.10 3.74
N ILE A 103 -14.42 0.08 3.28
CA ILE A 103 -14.82 0.66 2.00
C ILE A 103 -13.60 1.00 1.12
N GLY A 104 -13.75 0.75 -0.17
CA GLY A 104 -12.82 1.05 -1.24
C GLY A 104 -13.52 0.90 -2.59
N TYR A 105 -12.81 1.07 -3.68
CA TYR A 105 -13.35 0.95 -5.01
C TYR A 105 -12.33 0.41 -6.01
N LEU A 106 -12.84 -0.11 -7.12
CA LEU A 106 -12.06 -0.54 -8.27
C LEU A 106 -12.36 0.36 -9.46
N VAL A 107 -11.33 0.69 -10.22
CA VAL A 107 -11.44 1.35 -11.53
C VAL A 107 -11.03 0.33 -12.59
N LEU A 108 -11.94 -0.04 -13.46
CA LEU A 108 -11.72 -1.00 -14.54
C LEU A 108 -12.72 -0.76 -15.67
N LYS A 109 -12.40 -1.26 -16.87
CA LYS A 109 -13.30 -1.10 -18.01
C LYS A 109 -14.56 -1.99 -17.90
N PRO A 110 -15.69 -1.58 -18.51
CA PRO A 110 -16.99 -2.25 -18.33
C PRO A 110 -16.99 -3.74 -18.68
N ASP A 111 -16.41 -4.11 -19.83
CA ASP A 111 -16.35 -5.51 -20.27
C ASP A 111 -15.52 -6.40 -19.33
N LEU A 112 -14.50 -5.85 -18.69
CA LEU A 112 -13.73 -6.56 -17.68
C LEU A 112 -14.52 -6.71 -16.39
N ALA A 113 -15.30 -5.69 -16.01
CA ALA A 113 -16.20 -5.76 -14.86
C ALA A 113 -17.26 -6.86 -15.07
N ASP A 114 -17.86 -6.93 -16.26
CA ASP A 114 -18.86 -7.94 -16.60
C ASP A 114 -18.27 -9.37 -16.56
N LYS A 115 -17.03 -9.55 -17.05
CA LYS A 115 -16.32 -10.84 -16.97
C LYS A 115 -16.01 -11.29 -15.56
N LEU A 116 -15.65 -10.36 -14.68
CA LEU A 116 -15.22 -10.69 -13.31
C LEU A 116 -16.41 -10.83 -12.35
N PHE A 117 -17.46 -10.04 -12.55
CA PHE A 117 -18.57 -9.92 -11.60
C PHE A 117 -19.91 -10.42 -12.16
N GLY A 118 -19.94 -10.84 -13.44
CA GLY A 118 -21.10 -11.35 -14.17
C GLY A 118 -21.92 -10.25 -14.82
N GLU A 119 -22.50 -10.59 -16.00
CA GLU A 119 -23.22 -9.65 -16.86
C GLU A 119 -24.51 -9.12 -16.27
N TYR A 120 -25.16 -9.84 -15.39
CA TYR A 120 -26.47 -9.45 -14.90
C TYR A 120 -26.78 -9.94 -13.49
N SER A 121 -26.87 -9.00 -12.60
CA SER A 121 -27.69 -9.14 -11.39
C SER A 121 -29.05 -8.45 -11.67
N PRO A 122 -30.19 -8.96 -11.24
CA PRO A 122 -31.46 -8.23 -11.30
C PRO A 122 -31.42 -6.87 -10.56
N TYR A 123 -30.34 -6.60 -9.85
CA TYR A 123 -30.03 -5.33 -9.19
C TYR A 123 -28.96 -4.51 -9.96
N GLY A 124 -28.70 -4.81 -11.25
CA GLY A 124 -27.69 -4.17 -12.10
C GLY A 124 -26.27 -4.66 -11.80
N ARG A 125 -25.26 -4.00 -12.38
CA ARG A 125 -23.82 -4.26 -12.14
C ARG A 125 -23.41 -4.17 -10.65
N ASN A 126 -24.37 -3.98 -9.79
CA ASN A 126 -24.26 -3.55 -8.39
C ASN A 126 -24.39 -4.70 -7.39
N LYS A 127 -24.18 -5.99 -7.76
CA LYS A 127 -24.15 -7.07 -6.76
C LYS A 127 -23.15 -6.78 -5.64
N ILE A 128 -22.01 -6.17 -5.99
CA ILE A 128 -20.99 -5.77 -5.02
C ILE A 128 -21.49 -4.57 -4.20
N MET A 129 -22.16 -3.61 -4.83
CA MET A 129 -22.71 -2.44 -4.13
C MET A 129 -23.88 -2.79 -3.20
N ALA A 130 -24.68 -3.79 -3.54
CA ALA A 130 -25.77 -4.26 -2.66
C ALA A 130 -25.28 -4.85 -1.33
N GLN A 131 -23.99 -5.20 -1.24
CA GLN A 131 -23.36 -5.70 -0.02
C GLN A 131 -22.52 -4.62 0.69
N THR A 132 -22.41 -3.42 0.12
CA THR A 132 -21.61 -2.35 0.71
C THR A 132 -22.43 -1.65 1.80
N ASN A 133 -21.82 -1.45 2.98
CA ASN A 133 -22.45 -0.75 4.08
C ASN A 133 -22.81 0.69 3.66
N VAL A 134 -24.09 1.01 3.70
CA VAL A 134 -24.63 2.32 3.31
C VAL A 134 -24.04 3.49 4.12
N LEU A 135 -23.76 3.28 5.41
CA LEU A 135 -23.12 4.29 6.25
C LEU A 135 -21.67 4.54 5.81
N ALA A 136 -20.97 3.48 5.39
CA ALA A 136 -19.62 3.61 4.86
C ALA A 136 -19.60 4.39 3.54
N VAL A 137 -20.59 4.19 2.67
CA VAL A 137 -20.75 4.96 1.43
C VAL A 137 -21.00 6.43 1.72
N ALA A 138 -21.94 6.73 2.61
CA ALA A 138 -22.23 8.12 3.00
C ALA A 138 -21.01 8.81 3.59
N ALA A 139 -20.30 8.14 4.51
CA ALA A 139 -19.07 8.66 5.10
C ALA A 139 -17.96 8.89 4.04
N ALA A 140 -17.79 7.97 3.09
CA ALA A 140 -16.81 8.10 2.02
C ALA A 140 -17.10 9.31 1.11
N LEU A 141 -18.39 9.54 0.77
CA LEU A 141 -18.79 10.70 -0.02
C LEU A 141 -18.48 12.02 0.68
N GLU A 142 -18.70 12.10 2.00
CA GLU A 142 -18.34 13.29 2.79
C GLU A 142 -16.82 13.43 2.93
N ALA A 143 -16.08 12.33 3.17
CA ALA A 143 -14.63 12.36 3.29
C ALA A 143 -13.93 12.86 2.01
N LEU A 144 -14.48 12.61 0.83
CA LEU A 144 -13.95 13.14 -0.45
C LEU A 144 -14.07 14.67 -0.55
N LYS A 145 -14.96 15.28 0.20
CA LYS A 145 -15.16 16.74 0.24
C LYS A 145 -14.24 17.41 1.26
N ASP A 146 -13.81 16.69 2.29
CA ASP A 146 -12.99 17.20 3.40
C ASP A 146 -11.51 17.28 2.99
N LYS A 147 -11.16 18.35 2.27
CA LYS A 147 -9.79 18.62 1.81
C LYS A 147 -8.84 18.98 2.94
N ASP A 148 -9.38 19.56 4.02
CA ASP A 148 -8.59 19.96 5.18
C ASP A 148 -8.10 18.71 5.95
N PHE A 149 -9.00 17.77 6.22
CA PHE A 149 -8.62 16.49 6.84
C PHE A 149 -7.64 15.69 5.95
N TYR A 150 -7.89 15.65 4.64
CA TYR A 150 -7.00 14.96 3.68
C TYR A 150 -5.58 15.54 3.75
N SER A 151 -5.45 16.87 3.64
CA SER A 151 -4.16 17.56 3.70
C SER A 151 -3.47 17.41 5.07
N PHE A 152 -4.26 17.51 6.15
CA PHE A 152 -3.78 17.26 7.52
C PHE A 152 -3.21 15.84 7.67
N SER A 153 -3.92 14.83 7.18
CA SER A 153 -3.50 13.42 7.27
C SER A 153 -2.19 13.15 6.55
N LEU A 154 -2.03 13.68 5.33
CA LEU A 154 -0.78 13.56 4.56
C LEU A 154 0.39 14.23 5.26
N LYS A 155 0.21 15.50 5.64
CA LYS A 155 1.24 16.27 6.37
C LYS A 155 1.66 15.56 7.65
N LYS A 156 0.68 15.04 8.39
CA LYS A 156 0.94 14.35 9.66
C LYS A 156 1.71 13.07 9.44
N ALA A 157 1.32 12.25 8.46
CA ALA A 157 2.03 11.02 8.12
C ALA A 157 3.49 11.29 7.70
N SER A 158 3.75 12.33 6.91
CA SER A 158 5.11 12.74 6.52
C SER A 158 5.93 13.13 7.74
N GLN A 159 5.42 14.02 8.61
CA GLN A 159 6.11 14.47 9.83
C GLN A 159 6.44 13.30 10.77
N GLU A 160 5.54 12.37 10.96
CA GLU A 160 5.79 11.23 11.84
C GLU A 160 6.75 10.21 11.20
N LYS A 161 6.77 10.05 9.87
CA LYS A 161 7.81 9.29 9.17
C LYS A 161 9.20 9.88 9.42
N ASP A 162 9.34 11.22 9.33
CA ASP A 162 10.62 11.90 9.54
C ASP A 162 11.16 11.66 10.96
N LYS A 163 10.30 11.66 11.98
CA LYS A 163 10.71 11.28 13.35
C LYS A 163 11.26 9.85 13.42
N ILE A 164 10.57 8.92 12.74
CA ILE A 164 10.99 7.51 12.71
C ILE A 164 12.33 7.39 11.96
N TYR A 165 12.52 8.07 10.82
CA TYR A 165 13.80 8.08 10.11
C TYR A 165 14.94 8.62 10.98
N ASN A 166 14.74 9.73 11.67
CA ASN A 166 15.73 10.30 12.58
C ASN A 166 16.13 9.32 13.71
N LEU A 167 15.17 8.57 14.24
CA LEU A 167 15.45 7.50 15.21
C LEU A 167 16.31 6.40 14.59
N LEU A 168 15.93 5.90 13.41
CA LEU A 168 16.62 4.80 12.75
C LEU A 168 18.05 5.18 12.35
N ASP A 169 18.26 6.43 11.90
CA ASP A 169 19.58 6.99 11.63
C ASP A 169 20.42 7.06 12.92
N HIS A 170 19.84 7.52 14.04
CA HIS A 170 20.51 7.56 15.34
C HIS A 170 20.94 6.16 15.81
N LEU A 171 20.10 5.15 15.58
CA LEU A 171 20.37 3.76 15.94
C LEU A 171 21.22 3.00 14.91
N ASN A 172 21.62 3.63 13.80
CA ASN A 172 22.31 3.01 12.66
C ASN A 172 21.56 1.79 12.10
N LEU A 173 20.23 1.83 12.07
CA LEU A 173 19.36 0.81 11.49
C LEU A 173 19.02 1.15 10.04
N LYS A 174 19.21 0.20 9.12
CA LYS A 174 18.87 0.39 7.72
C LYS A 174 17.36 0.39 7.51
N TYR A 175 16.89 1.24 6.62
CA TYR A 175 15.47 1.31 6.28
C TYR A 175 15.25 1.57 4.79
N VAL A 176 14.04 1.32 4.34
CA VAL A 176 13.56 1.68 2.99
C VAL A 176 12.85 3.03 3.08
N LYS A 177 13.23 3.99 2.22
CA LYS A 177 12.48 5.24 2.12
C LYS A 177 11.08 4.94 1.59
N SER A 178 10.07 5.36 2.33
CA SER A 178 8.70 4.90 2.12
C SER A 178 7.79 5.96 1.49
N SER A 179 7.08 5.57 0.44
CA SER A 179 5.98 6.34 -0.15
C SER A 179 4.61 5.93 0.40
N THR A 180 4.57 5.51 1.68
CA THR A 180 3.34 5.10 2.39
C THR A 180 3.23 5.81 3.74
N ASN A 181 2.28 5.39 4.59
CA ASN A 181 2.17 5.82 5.97
C ASN A 181 2.82 4.85 6.97
N PHE A 182 3.85 4.14 6.55
CA PHE A 182 4.66 3.26 7.41
C PHE A 182 6.12 3.28 6.96
N VAL A 183 7.02 2.79 7.81
CA VAL A 183 8.43 2.60 7.52
C VAL A 183 8.79 1.12 7.67
N PHE A 184 9.60 0.59 6.78
CA PHE A 184 10.12 -0.77 6.80
C PHE A 184 11.65 -0.71 7.02
N PHE A 185 12.12 -1.30 8.10
CA PHE A 185 13.50 -1.19 8.53
C PHE A 185 14.08 -2.52 8.99
N GLU A 186 15.41 -2.69 8.84
CA GLU A 186 16.17 -3.85 9.32
C GLU A 186 16.35 -3.73 10.84
N SER A 187 15.73 -4.64 11.59
CA SER A 187 15.72 -4.59 13.05
C SER A 187 16.99 -5.16 13.69
N GLN A 188 17.86 -5.83 12.93
CA GLN A 188 19.02 -6.57 13.45
C GLN A 188 18.67 -7.62 14.55
N LYS A 189 17.38 -7.88 14.73
CA LYS A 189 16.80 -8.85 15.66
C LYS A 189 15.70 -9.62 14.92
N HIS A 190 15.45 -10.86 15.33
CA HIS A 190 14.24 -11.54 14.83
C HIS A 190 13.00 -10.76 15.26
N ILE A 191 12.04 -10.61 14.34
CA ILE A 191 10.85 -9.76 14.57
C ILE A 191 10.03 -10.19 15.78
N ASP A 192 10.00 -11.49 16.09
CA ASP A 192 9.26 -12.00 17.26
C ASP A 192 9.95 -11.57 18.57
N ASP A 193 11.29 -11.54 18.61
CA ASP A 193 12.06 -11.08 19.76
C ASP A 193 11.86 -9.57 19.95
N LEU A 194 12.02 -8.80 18.88
CA LEU A 194 11.75 -7.36 18.93
C LEU A 194 10.32 -7.07 19.37
N SER A 195 9.34 -7.84 18.87
CA SER A 195 7.93 -7.66 19.23
C SER A 195 7.68 -7.89 20.72
N LYS A 196 8.36 -8.86 21.33
CA LYS A 196 8.29 -9.13 22.76
C LYS A 196 8.92 -8.00 23.58
N GLU A 197 10.16 -7.59 23.25
CA GLU A 197 10.87 -6.51 23.93
C GLU A 197 10.08 -5.20 23.87
N MET A 198 9.51 -4.86 22.70
CA MET A 198 8.68 -3.66 22.54
C MET A 198 7.36 -3.75 23.30
N LEU A 199 6.75 -4.95 23.36
CA LEU A 199 5.52 -5.15 24.13
C LEU A 199 5.75 -4.98 25.62
N ASP A 200 6.90 -5.42 26.16
CA ASP A 200 7.30 -5.22 27.56
C ASP A 200 7.46 -3.72 27.90
N LYS A 201 7.72 -2.88 26.89
CA LYS A 201 7.69 -1.40 26.99
C LYS A 201 6.30 -0.80 26.69
N GLY A 202 5.28 -1.63 26.52
CA GLY A 202 3.91 -1.22 26.25
C GLY A 202 3.67 -0.71 24.83
N VAL A 203 4.50 -1.14 23.86
CA VAL A 203 4.37 -0.82 22.45
C VAL A 203 4.18 -2.10 21.65
N ARG A 204 3.02 -2.23 20.95
CA ARG A 204 2.76 -3.33 20.05
C ARG A 204 3.21 -2.96 18.65
N ILE A 205 4.17 -3.69 18.09
CA ILE A 205 4.61 -3.57 16.71
C ILE A 205 3.94 -4.61 15.80
N GLY A 206 4.21 -4.51 14.48
CA GLY A 206 3.59 -5.37 13.48
C GLY A 206 4.06 -6.83 13.53
N ARG A 207 3.39 -7.68 12.75
CA ARG A 207 3.75 -9.09 12.56
C ARG A 207 4.97 -9.25 11.64
N ALA A 208 5.54 -10.45 11.61
CA ALA A 208 6.52 -10.84 10.59
C ALA A 208 5.95 -10.71 9.15
N PHE A 209 6.83 -10.39 8.22
CA PHE A 209 6.59 -10.36 6.77
C PHE A 209 7.58 -11.31 6.06
N PRO A 210 7.30 -12.61 6.01
CA PRO A 210 8.19 -13.57 5.36
C PRO A 210 8.54 -13.15 3.93
N PRO A 211 9.81 -13.29 3.49
CA PRO A 211 10.93 -13.92 4.20
C PRO A 211 11.74 -12.97 5.10
N PHE A 212 11.26 -11.77 5.39
CA PHE A 212 11.97 -10.69 6.10
C PHE A 212 11.75 -10.82 7.62
N TYR A 213 12.34 -11.82 8.25
CA TYR A 213 12.20 -12.06 9.69
C TYR A 213 13.06 -11.15 10.58
N ASP A 214 14.01 -10.47 9.99
CA ASP A 214 14.89 -9.46 10.58
C ASP A 214 14.48 -8.02 10.22
N TRP A 215 13.27 -7.86 9.67
CA TRP A 215 12.70 -6.57 9.30
C TRP A 215 11.39 -6.30 10.03
N CYS A 216 11.24 -5.06 10.45
CA CYS A 216 10.03 -4.55 11.10
C CYS A 216 9.31 -3.53 10.22
N ARG A 217 7.99 -3.60 10.15
CA ARG A 217 7.15 -2.55 9.58
C ARG A 217 6.41 -1.82 10.69
N ILE A 218 6.67 -0.52 10.85
CA ILE A 218 5.97 0.35 11.78
C ILE A 218 5.12 1.37 11.03
N SER A 219 3.83 1.44 11.33
CA SER A 219 2.93 2.46 10.78
C SER A 219 3.05 3.76 11.58
N THR A 220 2.90 4.89 10.89
CA THR A 220 2.71 6.17 11.57
C THR A 220 1.39 6.15 12.33
N GLY A 221 1.40 6.76 13.49
CA GLY A 221 0.23 6.97 14.36
C GLY A 221 0.06 8.43 14.70
N THR A 222 -0.57 8.71 15.83
CA THR A 222 -0.54 10.03 16.46
C THR A 222 0.90 10.35 16.92
N SER A 223 1.21 11.64 17.11
CA SER A 223 2.55 12.03 17.62
C SER A 223 2.88 11.34 18.94
N GLN A 224 1.92 11.21 19.84
CA GLN A 224 2.12 10.55 21.14
C GLN A 224 2.48 9.06 20.97
N GLU A 225 1.84 8.36 20.03
CA GLU A 225 2.15 6.95 19.74
C GLU A 225 3.54 6.79 19.12
N VAL A 226 3.92 7.68 18.20
CA VAL A 226 5.25 7.67 17.59
C VAL A 226 6.33 8.04 18.62
N ASP A 227 6.10 9.04 19.46
CA ASP A 227 7.03 9.42 20.53
C ASP A 227 7.22 8.28 21.56
N LYS A 228 6.14 7.54 21.88
CA LYS A 228 6.22 6.34 22.72
C LYS A 228 7.00 5.21 22.03
N PHE A 229 6.81 5.00 20.75
CA PHE A 229 7.58 4.04 19.97
C PHE A 229 9.07 4.40 19.98
N ILE A 230 9.42 5.67 19.77
CA ILE A 230 10.80 6.16 19.78
C ILE A 230 11.44 5.89 21.14
N SER A 231 10.77 6.25 22.23
CA SER A 231 11.29 6.02 23.59
C SER A 231 11.54 4.53 23.87
N ALA A 232 10.61 3.66 23.48
CA ALA A 232 10.75 2.22 23.65
C ALA A 232 11.91 1.65 22.81
N MET A 233 12.07 2.11 21.56
CA MET A 233 13.19 1.69 20.70
C MET A 233 14.55 2.10 21.27
N LEU A 234 14.68 3.32 21.80
CA LEU A 234 15.91 3.77 22.46
C LEU A 234 16.28 2.88 23.65
N GLU A 235 15.30 2.43 24.45
CA GLU A 235 15.53 1.52 25.56
C GLU A 235 15.90 0.09 25.13
N VAL A 236 15.33 -0.39 24.00
CA VAL A 236 15.58 -1.74 23.46
C VAL A 236 16.94 -1.85 22.79
N TYR A 237 17.46 -0.75 22.27
CA TYR A 237 18.75 -0.70 21.55
C TYR A 237 19.87 0.02 22.35
N SER A 238 19.62 0.39 23.62
CA SER A 238 20.65 0.93 24.56
C SER A 238 21.57 -0.20 25.19
#